data_7cb3256529df7bdd72e126f5523116b6
#
_entry.id   7cb3256529df7bdd72e126f5523116b6
#
_cell.length_a   1.000
_cell.length_b   1.000
_cell.length_c   1.000
_cell.angle_alpha   90.00
_cell.angle_beta   90.00
_cell.angle_gamma   90.00
#
_symmetry.space_group_name_H-M   'P 1'
#
loop_
_entity.id
_entity.type
_entity.pdbx_description
1 polymer ?
#
loop_
_entity_poly.entity_id
_entity_poly.type
_entity_poly.pdbx_seq_one_letter_code
_entity_poly.pdbx_strand_id
1 'polypeptide(L)'
;TDGLNAFVKHAPDLVVLDIRLPDIDGFTVLEDLREEDENVKVIMITAYHDMDSTIKAMKGGAFDYIHKPINVEELDMAIRKALKTLEMEKKISGLLNEPSRSFKVGDIIGNTKEMKEIFKTIGVVSQSRTTVLVEGESGTGKELIAKVIHNNTSPDEPYIAVNCSAIVETLLESELFGHEKGSFTGAITRKLGKFELARYGTVFLDEISEMSVNLQAKLLRVLQEMDFERVGGKDSIKVNARIVTATNKDIKSMVKEGKFRDDLYYRLNIVAI
;
A
#
# COMPACT_ATOMS: atom_id res chain seq x y z
N THR A 1 -17.82 -2.71 35.96
CA THR A 1 -19.14 -2.14 35.55
C THR A 1 -19.03 -0.67 35.15
N ASP A 2 -18.43 0.22 35.95
CA ASP A 2 -18.36 1.65 35.64
C ASP A 2 -17.50 1.94 34.41
N GLY A 3 -16.38 1.23 34.21
CA GLY A 3 -15.50 1.37 33.05
C GLY A 3 -16.18 0.98 31.74
N LEU A 4 -16.96 -0.08 31.70
CA LEU A 4 -17.71 -0.52 30.51
C LEU A 4 -18.84 0.50 30.18
N ASN A 5 -19.55 1.01 31.21
CA ASN A 5 -20.54 2.05 31.00
C ASN A 5 -19.91 3.36 30.45
N ALA A 6 -18.72 3.70 30.94
CA ALA A 6 -17.96 4.84 30.44
C ALA A 6 -17.48 4.62 29.00
N PHE A 7 -17.07 3.39 28.65
CA PHE A 7 -16.69 3.00 27.29
C PHE A 7 -17.84 3.21 26.30
N VAL A 8 -19.01 2.64 26.59
CA VAL A 8 -20.22 2.79 25.75
C VAL A 8 -20.62 4.27 25.62
N LYS A 9 -20.53 5.06 26.70
CA LYS A 9 -20.91 6.47 26.70
C LYS A 9 -19.96 7.38 25.93
N HIS A 10 -18.65 7.11 26.01
CA HIS A 10 -17.62 8.02 25.48
C HIS A 10 -16.93 7.50 24.21
N ALA A 11 -17.14 6.24 23.85
CA ALA A 11 -16.57 5.56 22.69
C ALA A 11 -15.06 5.91 22.48
N PRO A 12 -14.17 5.61 23.44
CA PRO A 12 -12.76 5.97 23.32
C PRO A 12 -12.07 5.13 22.25
N ASP A 13 -11.13 5.74 21.55
CA ASP A 13 -10.32 5.09 20.52
C ASP A 13 -9.32 4.05 21.07
N LEU A 14 -8.94 4.20 22.35
CA LEU A 14 -7.97 3.35 23.02
C LEU A 14 -8.35 3.17 24.50
N VAL A 15 -8.17 1.95 24.97
CA VAL A 15 -8.37 1.61 26.40
C VAL A 15 -7.07 1.04 26.94
N VAL A 16 -6.66 1.50 28.10
CA VAL A 16 -5.57 0.91 28.90
C VAL A 16 -6.23 0.14 30.04
N LEU A 17 -6.06 -1.18 30.05
CA LEU A 17 -6.80 -2.11 30.89
C LEU A 17 -5.86 -2.91 31.80
N ASP A 18 -6.07 -2.84 33.12
CA ASP A 18 -5.38 -3.73 34.05
C ASP A 18 -6.00 -5.14 34.03
N ILE A 19 -5.17 -6.17 33.99
CA ILE A 19 -5.65 -7.54 34.10
C ILE A 19 -6.31 -7.79 35.46
N ARG A 20 -5.76 -7.21 36.52
CA ARG A 20 -6.32 -7.36 37.90
C ARG A 20 -7.17 -6.16 38.26
N LEU A 21 -8.45 -6.30 38.07
CA LEU A 21 -9.45 -5.40 38.59
C LEU A 21 -10.06 -5.94 39.86
N PRO A 22 -10.60 -5.10 40.77
CA PRO A 22 -11.14 -5.57 42.05
C PRO A 22 -12.42 -6.42 41.92
N ASP A 23 -13.20 -6.17 40.84
CA ASP A 23 -14.57 -6.72 40.72
C ASP A 23 -14.70 -7.77 39.62
N ILE A 24 -13.83 -7.74 38.58
CA ILE A 24 -13.94 -8.59 37.39
C ILE A 24 -12.54 -8.87 36.81
N ASP A 25 -12.38 -10.01 36.16
CA ASP A 25 -11.13 -10.31 35.43
C ASP A 25 -10.97 -9.38 34.17
N GLY A 26 -9.79 -8.76 34.02
CA GLY A 26 -9.50 -7.92 32.89
C GLY A 26 -9.61 -8.61 31.52
N PHE A 27 -9.45 -9.94 31.47
CA PHE A 27 -9.69 -10.70 30.23
C PHE A 27 -11.17 -10.72 29.84
N THR A 28 -12.08 -10.84 30.81
CA THR A 28 -13.52 -10.74 30.57
C THR A 28 -13.90 -9.35 30.08
N VAL A 29 -13.30 -8.30 30.66
CA VAL A 29 -13.51 -6.92 30.19
C VAL A 29 -12.98 -6.71 28.76
N LEU A 30 -11.86 -7.35 28.41
CA LEU A 30 -11.32 -7.31 27.04
C LEU A 30 -12.30 -7.94 26.05
N GLU A 31 -12.90 -9.08 26.39
CA GLU A 31 -13.91 -9.76 25.58
C GLU A 31 -15.15 -8.85 25.40
N ASP A 32 -15.69 -8.30 26.47
CA ASP A 32 -16.83 -7.39 26.45
C ASP A 32 -16.56 -6.13 25.59
N LEU A 33 -15.35 -5.52 25.70
CA LEU A 33 -14.96 -4.38 24.89
C LEU A 33 -14.89 -4.72 23.39
N ARG A 34 -14.45 -5.94 23.06
CA ARG A 34 -14.37 -6.42 21.69
C ARG A 34 -15.72 -6.77 21.08
N GLU A 35 -16.67 -7.22 21.91
CA GLU A 35 -18.06 -7.44 21.46
C GLU A 35 -18.76 -6.10 21.15
N GLU A 36 -18.48 -5.04 21.93
CA GLU A 36 -19.05 -3.70 21.70
C GLU A 36 -18.39 -2.97 20.53
N ASP A 37 -17.06 -3.05 20.39
CA ASP A 37 -16.32 -2.42 19.27
C ASP A 37 -15.11 -3.31 18.86
N GLU A 38 -15.22 -3.97 17.72
CA GLU A 38 -14.14 -4.77 17.13
C GLU A 38 -12.85 -3.98 16.85
N ASN A 39 -12.92 -2.66 16.69
CA ASN A 39 -11.81 -1.83 16.26
C ASN A 39 -11.08 -1.14 17.43
N VAL A 40 -11.66 -1.14 18.64
CA VAL A 40 -11.05 -0.50 19.81
C VAL A 40 -9.64 -1.07 20.07
N LYS A 41 -8.68 -0.22 20.34
CA LYS A 41 -7.32 -0.64 20.70
C LYS A 41 -7.23 -0.81 22.19
N VAL A 42 -6.89 -2.01 22.65
CA VAL A 42 -6.77 -2.30 24.09
C VAL A 42 -5.31 -2.64 24.39
N ILE A 43 -4.68 -1.85 25.29
CA ILE A 43 -3.37 -2.15 25.86
C ILE A 43 -3.58 -2.73 27.25
N MET A 44 -3.13 -3.97 27.45
CA MET A 44 -3.26 -4.67 28.73
C MET A 44 -2.10 -4.29 29.65
N ILE A 45 -2.38 -4.03 30.95
CA ILE A 45 -1.36 -3.86 31.97
C ILE A 45 -1.34 -5.10 32.87
N THR A 46 -0.16 -5.67 33.09
CA THR A 46 0.00 -6.90 33.91
C THR A 46 1.13 -6.78 34.91
N ALA A 47 0.94 -7.37 36.08
CA ALA A 47 2.00 -7.56 37.07
C ALA A 47 2.75 -8.90 36.89
N TYR A 48 2.29 -9.78 36.00
CA TYR A 48 2.87 -11.09 35.78
C TYR A 48 3.82 -11.13 34.59
N HIS A 49 4.98 -11.72 34.82
CA HIS A 49 5.95 -12.08 33.79
C HIS A 49 5.67 -13.51 33.24
N ASP A 50 4.42 -13.99 33.29
CA ASP A 50 4.12 -15.29 32.73
C ASP A 50 3.73 -15.19 31.25
N MET A 51 4.27 -16.13 30.50
CA MET A 51 4.03 -16.21 29.04
C MET A 51 2.58 -16.53 28.72
N ASP A 52 1.88 -17.26 29.63
CA ASP A 52 0.51 -17.71 29.39
C ASP A 52 -0.49 -16.54 29.44
N SER A 53 -0.33 -15.60 30.39
CA SER A 53 -1.16 -14.38 30.47
C SER A 53 -0.94 -13.48 29.24
N THR A 54 0.29 -13.35 28.77
CA THR A 54 0.61 -12.60 27.56
C THR A 54 -0.04 -13.22 26.33
N ILE A 55 0.10 -14.53 26.15
CA ILE A 55 -0.52 -15.25 25.03
C ILE A 55 -2.04 -15.14 25.10
N LYS A 56 -2.64 -15.25 26.29
CA LYS A 56 -4.09 -15.12 26.50
C LYS A 56 -4.58 -13.71 26.10
N ALA A 57 -3.87 -12.64 26.51
CA ALA A 57 -4.18 -11.27 26.15
C ALA A 57 -4.17 -11.08 24.63
N MET A 58 -3.10 -11.51 23.96
CA MET A 58 -2.96 -11.37 22.51
C MET A 58 -4.00 -12.19 21.73
N LYS A 59 -4.32 -13.39 22.20
CA LYS A 59 -5.40 -14.23 21.62
C LYS A 59 -6.79 -13.61 21.82
N GLY A 60 -7.02 -12.95 22.95
CA GLY A 60 -8.25 -12.20 23.25
C GLY A 60 -8.38 -10.90 22.45
N GLY A 61 -7.39 -10.56 21.61
CA GLY A 61 -7.44 -9.39 20.75
C GLY A 61 -6.87 -8.12 21.37
N ALA A 62 -6.07 -8.20 22.43
CA ALA A 62 -5.30 -7.05 22.91
C ALA A 62 -4.38 -6.53 21.81
N PHE A 63 -4.23 -5.20 21.71
CA PHE A 63 -3.32 -4.56 20.76
C PHE A 63 -1.87 -4.71 21.19
N ASP A 64 -1.62 -4.52 22.49
CA ASP A 64 -0.30 -4.66 23.12
C ASP A 64 -0.46 -4.95 24.62
N TYR A 65 0.64 -5.23 25.32
CA TYR A 65 0.65 -5.42 26.76
C TYR A 65 1.89 -4.75 27.38
N ILE A 66 1.77 -4.31 28.64
CA ILE A 66 2.84 -3.64 29.39
C ILE A 66 2.93 -4.22 30.78
N HIS A 67 4.16 -4.44 31.22
CA HIS A 67 4.43 -4.97 32.56
C HIS A 67 4.48 -3.86 33.62
N LYS A 68 4.03 -4.18 34.84
CA LYS A 68 4.28 -3.37 36.04
C LYS A 68 5.67 -3.67 36.60
N PRO A 69 6.45 -2.67 37.05
CA PRO A 69 6.10 -1.24 37.11
C PRO A 69 6.02 -0.60 35.73
N ILE A 70 5.01 0.24 35.49
CA ILE A 70 4.76 0.87 34.20
C ILE A 70 5.94 1.76 33.81
N ASN A 71 6.61 1.41 32.72
CA ASN A 71 7.54 2.32 32.07
C ASN A 71 6.76 3.31 31.20
N VAL A 72 6.87 4.60 31.51
CA VAL A 72 6.11 5.66 30.82
C VAL A 72 6.49 5.76 29.35
N GLU A 73 7.77 5.55 29.00
CA GLU A 73 8.24 5.59 27.61
C GLU A 73 7.66 4.41 26.80
N GLU A 74 7.63 3.21 27.39
CA GLU A 74 7.06 2.02 26.76
C GLU A 74 5.55 2.18 26.56
N LEU A 75 4.84 2.72 27.55
CA LEU A 75 3.41 3.01 27.45
C LEU A 75 3.13 4.06 26.36
N ASP A 76 3.90 5.16 26.32
CA ASP A 76 3.74 6.20 25.29
C ASP A 76 3.99 5.63 23.89
N MET A 77 5.01 4.79 23.71
CA MET A 77 5.27 4.11 22.44
C MET A 77 4.11 3.20 22.01
N ALA A 78 3.57 2.40 22.93
CA ALA A 78 2.44 1.51 22.64
C ALA A 78 1.18 2.31 22.29
N ILE A 79 0.89 3.40 23.02
CA ILE A 79 -0.22 4.32 22.74
C ILE A 79 -0.07 4.94 21.34
N ARG A 80 1.10 5.51 21.02
CA ARG A 80 1.36 6.11 19.70
C ARG A 80 1.20 5.11 18.58
N LYS A 81 1.70 3.89 18.76
CA LYS A 81 1.56 2.79 17.79
C LYS A 81 0.08 2.42 17.60
N ALA A 82 -0.69 2.30 18.68
CA ALA A 82 -2.11 2.00 18.64
C ALA A 82 -2.92 3.10 17.93
N LEU A 83 -2.70 4.36 18.30
CA LEU A 83 -3.38 5.50 17.69
C LEU A 83 -3.01 5.69 16.22
N LYS A 84 -1.73 5.48 15.86
CA LYS A 84 -1.29 5.50 14.46
C LYS A 84 -1.95 4.41 13.64
N THR A 85 -2.06 3.18 14.19
CA THR A 85 -2.75 2.07 13.52
C THR A 85 -4.23 2.39 13.34
N LEU A 86 -4.88 2.94 14.36
CA LEU A 86 -6.28 3.36 14.31
C LEU A 86 -6.51 4.51 13.32
N GLU A 87 -5.60 5.48 13.27
CA GLU A 87 -5.65 6.56 12.29
C GLU A 87 -5.53 6.03 10.85
N MET A 88 -4.66 5.03 10.65
CA MET A 88 -4.55 4.33 9.36
C MET A 88 -5.84 3.56 9.04
N GLU A 89 -6.40 2.82 10.00
CA GLU A 89 -7.67 2.12 9.84
C GLU A 89 -8.84 3.09 9.60
N LYS A 90 -8.88 4.23 10.31
CA LYS A 90 -9.87 5.30 10.08
C LYS A 90 -9.67 5.99 8.72
N LYS A 91 -8.43 6.22 8.28
CA LYS A 91 -8.15 6.70 6.92
C LYS A 91 -8.62 5.68 5.89
N ILE A 92 -8.36 4.40 6.10
CA ILE A 92 -8.85 3.30 5.25
C ILE A 92 -10.39 3.25 5.28
N SER A 93 -11.02 3.40 6.45
CA SER A 93 -12.50 3.42 6.61
C SER A 93 -13.12 4.74 6.15
N GLY A 94 -12.46 5.88 6.35
CA GLY A 94 -12.88 7.18 5.84
C GLY A 94 -12.85 7.24 4.31
N LEU A 95 -11.89 6.53 3.71
CA LEU A 95 -11.84 6.29 2.27
C LEU A 95 -13.00 5.39 1.77
N LEU A 96 -13.62 4.65 2.68
CA LEU A 96 -14.84 3.86 2.42
C LEU A 96 -16.13 4.70 2.46
N ASN A 97 -16.15 5.93 3.04
CA ASN A 97 -17.38 6.62 3.42
C ASN A 97 -17.63 8.04 2.87
N GLU A 98 -16.73 8.70 2.08
CA GLU A 98 -16.99 10.05 1.57
C GLU A 98 -17.28 10.16 0.06
N PRO A 99 -18.28 10.99 -0.37
CA PRO A 99 -18.68 11.12 -1.76
C PRO A 99 -18.00 12.27 -2.48
N SER A 100 -16.88 12.06 -3.13
CA SER A 100 -16.46 12.94 -4.23
C SER A 100 -15.52 12.24 -5.22
N ARG A 101 -15.89 12.27 -6.44
CA ARG A 101 -15.29 12.04 -7.79
C ARG A 101 -13.90 11.41 -7.93
N SER A 102 -13.42 10.63 -6.98
CA SER A 102 -12.26 9.75 -7.10
C SER A 102 -12.71 8.33 -6.82
N PHE A 103 -12.21 7.36 -7.55
CA PHE A 103 -12.44 5.94 -7.29
C PHE A 103 -12.16 5.66 -5.81
N LYS A 104 -13.19 5.22 -5.09
CA LYS A 104 -13.15 5.00 -3.64
C LYS A 104 -12.68 3.59 -3.35
N VAL A 105 -12.05 3.38 -2.20
CA VAL A 105 -11.85 2.02 -1.65
C VAL A 105 -13.18 1.28 -1.54
N GLY A 106 -14.33 1.96 -1.39
CA GLY A 106 -15.67 1.38 -1.47
C GLY A 106 -16.03 0.72 -2.81
N ASP A 107 -15.23 0.95 -3.88
CA ASP A 107 -15.36 0.22 -5.14
C ASP A 107 -14.65 -1.15 -5.09
N ILE A 108 -13.79 -1.39 -4.07
CA ILE A 108 -13.19 -2.71 -3.81
C ILE A 108 -14.08 -3.44 -2.81
N ILE A 109 -14.90 -4.35 -3.31
CA ILE A 109 -15.77 -5.18 -2.49
C ILE A 109 -14.98 -6.41 -2.01
N GLY A 110 -14.79 -6.56 -0.70
CA GLY A 110 -14.19 -7.77 -0.12
C GLY A 110 -13.97 -7.67 1.38
N ASN A 111 -14.54 -8.62 2.11
CA ASN A 111 -14.44 -8.74 3.57
C ASN A 111 -13.61 -9.96 4.01
N THR A 112 -12.91 -10.62 3.08
CA THR A 112 -12.08 -11.77 3.40
C THR A 112 -10.82 -11.35 4.15
N LYS A 113 -10.18 -12.29 4.82
CA LYS A 113 -8.92 -12.07 5.54
C LYS A 113 -7.82 -11.56 4.58
N GLU A 114 -7.76 -12.14 3.38
CA GLU A 114 -6.81 -11.77 2.32
C GLU A 114 -7.02 -10.32 1.88
N MET A 115 -8.27 -9.89 1.67
CA MET A 115 -8.57 -8.50 1.33
C MET A 115 -8.19 -7.53 2.44
N LYS A 116 -8.40 -7.89 3.70
CA LYS A 116 -7.96 -7.07 4.84
C LYS A 116 -6.43 -6.91 4.87
N GLU A 117 -5.66 -7.95 4.53
CA GLU A 117 -4.20 -7.85 4.41
C GLU A 117 -3.77 -6.95 3.22
N ILE A 118 -4.46 -7.05 2.09
CA ILE A 118 -4.24 -6.15 0.94
C ILE A 118 -4.47 -4.69 1.37
N PHE A 119 -5.57 -4.38 2.07
CA PHE A 119 -5.85 -3.02 2.53
C PHE A 119 -4.78 -2.50 3.52
N LYS A 120 -4.31 -3.34 4.43
CA LYS A 120 -3.19 -2.96 5.32
C LYS A 120 -1.93 -2.64 4.52
N THR A 121 -1.60 -3.48 3.55
CA THR A 121 -0.44 -3.26 2.68
C THR A 121 -0.58 -1.96 1.90
N ILE A 122 -1.77 -1.67 1.33
CA ILE A 122 -2.07 -0.39 0.67
C ILE A 122 -1.85 0.78 1.63
N GLY A 123 -2.36 0.69 2.87
CA GLY A 123 -2.16 1.73 3.89
C GLY A 123 -0.70 2.01 4.20
N VAL A 124 0.13 0.95 4.31
CA VAL A 124 1.58 1.06 4.56
C VAL A 124 2.29 1.69 3.36
N VAL A 125 2.07 1.18 2.14
CA VAL A 125 2.77 1.66 0.94
C VAL A 125 2.34 3.06 0.52
N SER A 126 1.17 3.52 0.93
CA SER A 126 0.69 4.89 0.65
C SER A 126 1.46 5.97 1.42
N GLN A 127 2.23 5.60 2.45
CA GLN A 127 3.10 6.53 3.20
C GLN A 127 4.46 6.78 2.53
N SER A 128 4.78 6.04 1.47
CA SER A 128 6.04 6.15 0.75
C SER A 128 5.80 6.14 -0.76
N ARG A 129 6.82 6.51 -1.53
CA ARG A 129 6.79 6.41 -3.00
C ARG A 129 7.42 5.12 -3.53
N THR A 130 7.49 4.10 -2.68
CA THR A 130 8.03 2.79 -3.04
C THR A 130 7.26 2.19 -4.21
N THR A 131 7.99 1.54 -5.12
CA THR A 131 7.42 0.77 -6.23
C THR A 131 6.57 -0.38 -5.69
N VAL A 132 5.41 -0.62 -6.31
CA VAL A 132 4.49 -1.70 -5.94
C VAL A 132 4.23 -2.57 -7.15
N LEU A 133 4.32 -3.88 -6.96
CA LEU A 133 3.91 -4.89 -7.92
C LEU A 133 2.57 -5.50 -7.49
N VAL A 134 1.56 -5.39 -8.34
CA VAL A 134 0.23 -5.99 -8.12
C VAL A 134 0.11 -7.25 -8.96
N GLU A 135 0.01 -8.40 -8.32
CA GLU A 135 -0.08 -9.71 -8.98
C GLU A 135 -1.51 -10.27 -8.84
N GLY A 136 -2.07 -10.80 -9.92
CA GLY A 136 -3.39 -11.41 -9.86
C GLY A 136 -3.94 -11.73 -11.24
N GLU A 137 -4.92 -12.63 -11.30
CA GLU A 137 -5.58 -13.02 -12.54
C GLU A 137 -6.21 -11.83 -13.28
N SER A 138 -6.55 -12.03 -14.55
CA SER A 138 -7.25 -11.00 -15.33
C SER A 138 -8.62 -10.72 -14.70
N GLY A 139 -8.99 -9.43 -14.61
CA GLY A 139 -10.29 -9.01 -14.06
C GLY A 139 -10.38 -8.94 -12.53
N THR A 140 -9.31 -9.21 -11.77
CA THR A 140 -9.32 -9.16 -10.30
C THR A 140 -9.31 -7.75 -9.70
N GLY A 141 -9.23 -6.70 -10.52
CA GLY A 141 -9.24 -5.31 -10.04
C GLY A 141 -7.86 -4.71 -9.77
N LYS A 142 -6.78 -5.21 -10.37
CA LYS A 142 -5.42 -4.68 -10.21
C LYS A 142 -5.31 -3.17 -10.46
N GLU A 143 -5.98 -2.66 -11.50
CA GLU A 143 -6.03 -1.22 -11.78
C GLU A 143 -6.73 -0.43 -10.66
N LEU A 144 -7.76 -1.01 -10.05
CA LEU A 144 -8.46 -0.38 -8.94
C LEU A 144 -7.55 -0.26 -7.71
N ILE A 145 -6.76 -1.31 -7.41
CA ILE A 145 -5.71 -1.27 -6.36
C ILE A 145 -4.73 -0.13 -6.64
N ALA A 146 -4.24 0.00 -7.88
CA ALA A 146 -3.31 1.07 -8.26
C ALA A 146 -3.92 2.47 -8.09
N LYS A 147 -5.19 2.66 -8.46
CA LYS A 147 -5.92 3.92 -8.25
C LYS A 147 -6.08 4.26 -6.78
N VAL A 148 -6.39 3.25 -5.95
CA VAL A 148 -6.50 3.43 -4.51
C VAL A 148 -5.15 3.85 -3.90
N ILE A 149 -4.05 3.21 -4.31
CA ILE A 149 -2.71 3.61 -3.88
C ILE A 149 -2.41 5.06 -4.29
N HIS A 150 -2.71 5.44 -5.54
CA HIS A 150 -2.52 6.80 -6.04
C HIS A 150 -3.33 7.82 -5.23
N ASN A 151 -4.63 7.60 -5.06
CA ASN A 151 -5.52 8.51 -4.32
C ASN A 151 -5.10 8.72 -2.87
N ASN A 152 -4.45 7.72 -2.25
CA ASN A 152 -3.92 7.82 -0.90
C ASN A 152 -2.51 8.43 -0.81
N THR A 153 -1.81 8.54 -1.94
CA THR A 153 -0.44 9.07 -1.97
C THR A 153 -0.38 10.49 -2.53
N SER A 154 -1.09 10.73 -3.62
CA SER A 154 -1.00 11.97 -4.42
C SER A 154 -2.32 12.26 -5.14
N PRO A 155 -3.44 12.49 -4.43
CA PRO A 155 -4.79 12.59 -5.03
C PRO A 155 -4.95 13.75 -6.02
N ASP A 156 -4.18 14.82 -5.85
CA ASP A 156 -4.25 16.03 -6.68
C ASP A 156 -3.31 15.99 -7.88
N GLU A 157 -2.46 14.95 -7.97
CA GLU A 157 -1.48 14.79 -9.04
C GLU A 157 -1.99 13.83 -10.14
N PRO A 158 -1.40 13.83 -11.34
CA PRO A 158 -1.86 12.97 -12.42
C PRO A 158 -1.73 11.47 -12.12
N TYR A 159 -2.78 10.70 -12.44
CA TYR A 159 -2.73 9.25 -12.55
C TYR A 159 -2.66 8.86 -14.02
N ILE A 160 -1.58 8.22 -14.44
CA ILE A 160 -1.36 7.85 -15.84
C ILE A 160 -1.25 6.33 -15.94
N ALA A 161 -2.25 5.70 -16.54
CA ALA A 161 -2.27 4.28 -16.82
C ALA A 161 -1.76 4.00 -18.24
N VAL A 162 -0.91 2.97 -18.36
CA VAL A 162 -0.38 2.47 -19.63
C VAL A 162 -0.50 0.95 -19.63
N ASN A 163 -1.20 0.41 -20.63
CA ASN A 163 -1.26 -1.04 -20.82
C ASN A 163 -0.14 -1.47 -21.77
N CYS A 164 0.78 -2.32 -21.29
CA CYS A 164 1.96 -2.74 -22.04
C CYS A 164 1.65 -3.79 -23.12
N SER A 165 0.50 -4.45 -23.08
CA SER A 165 0.09 -5.46 -24.07
C SER A 165 -0.64 -4.87 -25.28
N ALA A 166 -1.24 -3.69 -25.11
CA ALA A 166 -2.12 -3.10 -26.12
C ALA A 166 -1.39 -2.34 -27.25
N ILE A 167 -0.07 -2.17 -27.14
CA ILE A 167 0.70 -1.26 -27.98
C ILE A 167 1.95 -1.98 -28.51
N VAL A 168 2.26 -1.84 -29.82
CA VAL A 168 3.51 -2.36 -30.36
C VAL A 168 4.73 -1.70 -29.72
N GLU A 169 5.84 -2.43 -29.58
CA GLU A 169 7.03 -2.03 -28.81
C GLU A 169 7.52 -0.61 -29.09
N THR A 170 7.68 -0.23 -30.35
CA THR A 170 8.19 1.09 -30.75
C THR A 170 7.27 2.23 -30.34
N LEU A 171 5.95 2.00 -30.37
CA LEU A 171 4.97 2.96 -29.91
C LEU A 171 4.91 3.01 -28.38
N LEU A 172 5.02 1.87 -27.71
CA LEU A 172 5.04 1.81 -26.24
C LEU A 172 6.26 2.57 -25.70
N GLU A 173 7.43 2.42 -26.32
CA GLU A 173 8.63 3.16 -25.98
C GLU A 173 8.41 4.67 -26.09
N SER A 174 7.86 5.11 -27.25
CA SER A 174 7.53 6.51 -27.50
C SER A 174 6.44 7.05 -26.56
N GLU A 175 5.45 6.24 -26.18
CA GLU A 175 4.45 6.63 -25.18
C GLU A 175 5.07 6.82 -23.79
N LEU A 176 5.90 5.89 -23.34
CA LEU A 176 6.49 5.93 -22.00
C LEU A 176 7.51 7.06 -21.85
N PHE A 177 8.47 7.12 -22.79
CA PHE A 177 9.64 8.00 -22.69
C PHE A 177 9.53 9.28 -23.54
N GLY A 178 8.54 9.36 -24.45
CA GLY A 178 8.47 10.44 -25.41
C GLY A 178 9.51 10.31 -26.52
N HIS A 179 9.49 11.24 -27.47
CA HIS A 179 10.45 11.25 -28.56
C HIS A 179 10.78 12.68 -29.03
N GLU A 180 11.97 12.83 -29.55
CA GLU A 180 12.39 14.06 -30.26
C GLU A 180 11.96 14.00 -31.73
N LYS A 181 11.79 15.19 -32.35
CA LYS A 181 11.47 15.29 -33.77
C LYS A 181 12.53 14.57 -34.62
N GLY A 182 12.10 13.68 -35.52
CA GLY A 182 12.97 12.98 -36.46
C GLY A 182 13.61 11.69 -35.87
N SER A 183 13.26 11.28 -34.68
CA SER A 183 13.84 10.08 -34.03
C SER A 183 13.47 8.73 -34.69
N PHE A 184 12.34 8.68 -35.41
CA PHE A 184 11.92 7.54 -36.23
C PHE A 184 10.99 8.01 -37.36
N THR A 185 10.69 7.13 -38.31
CA THR A 185 9.76 7.39 -39.43
C THR A 185 8.37 7.69 -38.87
N GLY A 186 7.91 8.96 -39.00
CA GLY A 186 6.65 9.44 -38.44
C GLY A 186 6.78 10.35 -37.22
N ALA A 187 7.97 10.54 -36.66
CA ALA A 187 8.23 11.48 -35.56
C ALA A 187 8.29 12.95 -36.11
N ILE A 188 7.16 13.49 -36.56
CA ILE A 188 7.05 14.81 -37.16
C ILE A 188 7.26 15.93 -36.14
N THR A 189 6.82 15.72 -34.90
CA THR A 189 6.93 16.69 -33.80
C THR A 189 7.53 16.00 -32.58
N ARG A 190 8.06 16.80 -31.65
CA ARG A 190 8.44 16.29 -30.31
C ARG A 190 7.19 15.89 -29.51
N LYS A 191 7.27 14.79 -28.78
CA LYS A 191 6.21 14.31 -27.89
C LYS A 191 6.74 14.08 -26.47
N LEU A 192 6.00 14.55 -25.45
CA LEU A 192 6.29 14.27 -24.06
C LEU A 192 5.88 12.82 -23.72
N GLY A 193 6.71 12.14 -22.94
CA GLY A 193 6.44 10.79 -22.44
C GLY A 193 5.50 10.78 -21.24
N LYS A 194 4.92 9.59 -20.96
CA LYS A 194 4.03 9.38 -19.81
C LYS A 194 4.74 9.63 -18.48
N PHE A 195 6.03 9.32 -18.36
CA PHE A 195 6.83 9.62 -17.17
C PHE A 195 6.96 11.15 -16.94
N GLU A 196 7.06 11.97 -17.99
CA GLU A 196 7.07 13.42 -17.85
C GLU A 196 5.69 13.96 -17.45
N LEU A 197 4.64 13.44 -18.10
CA LEU A 197 3.26 13.88 -17.89
C LEU A 197 2.74 13.53 -16.49
N ALA A 198 3.26 12.48 -15.89
CA ALA A 198 2.87 12.05 -14.55
C ALA A 198 3.36 12.99 -13.44
N ARG A 199 4.34 13.82 -13.68
CA ARG A 199 4.89 14.80 -12.71
C ARG A 199 5.22 14.13 -11.38
N TYR A 200 4.55 14.55 -10.29
CA TYR A 200 4.64 13.98 -8.93
C TYR A 200 3.55 12.95 -8.64
N GLY A 201 2.76 12.56 -9.64
CA GLY A 201 1.68 11.60 -9.53
C GLY A 201 2.12 10.14 -9.62
N THR A 202 1.34 9.33 -10.32
CA THR A 202 1.57 7.89 -10.44
C THR A 202 1.54 7.46 -11.90
N VAL A 203 2.53 6.68 -12.31
CA VAL A 203 2.51 5.89 -13.55
C VAL A 203 2.14 4.45 -13.18
N PHE A 204 1.03 3.98 -13.71
CA PHE A 204 0.58 2.60 -13.60
C PHE A 204 0.88 1.85 -14.89
N LEU A 205 1.71 0.81 -14.80
CA LEU A 205 2.09 -0.05 -15.92
C LEU A 205 1.34 -1.37 -15.79
N ASP A 206 0.28 -1.53 -16.55
CA ASP A 206 -0.49 -2.77 -16.56
C ASP A 206 0.13 -3.78 -17.53
N GLU A 207 0.01 -5.07 -17.20
CA GLU A 207 0.56 -6.19 -17.94
C GLU A 207 2.07 -6.03 -18.23
N ILE A 208 2.84 -5.69 -17.16
CA ILE A 208 4.30 -5.44 -17.27
C ILE A 208 5.06 -6.63 -17.87
N SER A 209 4.55 -7.84 -17.72
CA SER A 209 5.08 -9.08 -18.29
C SER A 209 5.11 -9.10 -19.82
N GLU A 210 4.32 -8.25 -20.49
CA GLU A 210 4.29 -8.16 -21.96
C GLU A 210 5.37 -7.23 -22.52
N MET A 211 6.10 -6.55 -21.65
CA MET A 211 7.17 -5.64 -22.08
C MET A 211 8.37 -6.40 -22.65
N SER A 212 8.87 -5.94 -23.81
CA SER A 212 10.08 -6.53 -24.41
C SER A 212 11.31 -6.37 -23.53
N VAL A 213 12.30 -7.25 -23.67
CA VAL A 213 13.54 -7.23 -22.88
C VAL A 213 14.30 -5.90 -23.05
N ASN A 214 14.22 -5.26 -24.21
CA ASN A 214 14.83 -3.96 -24.47
C ASN A 214 14.16 -2.85 -23.65
N LEU A 215 12.82 -2.83 -23.61
CA LEU A 215 12.06 -1.86 -22.80
C LEU A 215 12.22 -2.14 -21.29
N GLN A 216 12.32 -3.41 -20.91
CA GLN A 216 12.62 -3.78 -19.52
C GLN A 216 13.96 -3.17 -19.06
N ALA A 217 15.00 -3.16 -19.93
CA ALA A 217 16.29 -2.55 -19.61
C ALA A 217 16.16 -1.01 -19.41
N LYS A 218 15.36 -0.35 -20.24
CA LYS A 218 15.10 1.10 -20.08
C LYS A 218 14.31 1.42 -18.82
N LEU A 219 13.29 0.61 -18.52
CA LEU A 219 12.51 0.78 -17.29
C LEU A 219 13.38 0.54 -16.05
N LEU A 220 14.28 -0.43 -16.08
CA LEU A 220 15.23 -0.66 -14.99
C LEU A 220 16.08 0.59 -14.71
N ARG A 221 16.60 1.24 -15.77
CA ARG A 221 17.35 2.49 -15.62
C ARG A 221 16.50 3.57 -14.95
N VAL A 222 15.23 3.73 -15.37
CA VAL A 222 14.30 4.67 -14.71
C VAL A 222 14.16 4.36 -13.22
N LEU A 223 14.00 3.10 -12.84
CA LEU A 223 13.83 2.70 -11.44
C LEU A 223 15.10 2.85 -10.60
N GLN A 224 16.27 2.83 -11.22
CA GLN A 224 17.56 2.97 -10.55
C GLN A 224 18.01 4.41 -10.42
N GLU A 225 17.97 5.15 -11.53
CA GLU A 225 18.52 6.49 -11.64
C GLU A 225 17.46 7.60 -11.42
N MET A 226 16.17 7.22 -11.47
CA MET A 226 15.03 8.15 -11.46
C MET A 226 15.16 9.22 -12.54
N ASP A 227 15.67 8.81 -13.70
CA ASP A 227 15.74 9.64 -14.91
C ASP A 227 15.70 8.76 -16.18
N PHE A 228 15.49 9.42 -17.31
CA PHE A 228 15.50 8.79 -18.63
C PHE A 228 15.83 9.80 -19.73
N GLU A 229 16.07 9.30 -20.94
CA GLU A 229 16.22 10.11 -22.15
C GLU A 229 15.07 9.80 -23.11
N ARG A 230 14.56 10.83 -23.82
CA ARG A 230 13.58 10.61 -24.90
C ARG A 230 14.19 9.80 -26.03
N VAL A 231 13.34 9.13 -26.80
CA VAL A 231 13.78 8.42 -28.01
C VAL A 231 14.42 9.41 -28.97
N GLY A 232 15.69 9.19 -29.33
CA GLY A 232 16.47 10.08 -30.16
C GLY A 232 16.99 11.35 -29.46
N GLY A 233 16.72 11.52 -28.17
CA GLY A 233 17.25 12.62 -27.35
C GLY A 233 18.54 12.25 -26.63
N LYS A 234 19.18 13.26 -26.02
CA LYS A 234 20.37 13.11 -25.17
C LYS A 234 20.20 13.80 -23.80
N ASP A 235 19.08 14.47 -23.61
CA ASP A 235 18.82 15.19 -22.36
C ASP A 235 18.23 14.23 -21.33
N SER A 236 18.86 14.17 -20.15
CA SER A 236 18.35 13.44 -19.00
C SER A 236 17.16 14.18 -18.39
N ILE A 237 16.06 13.48 -18.20
CA ILE A 237 14.80 13.99 -17.66
C ILE A 237 14.49 13.26 -16.37
N LYS A 238 14.31 14.01 -15.28
CA LYS A 238 14.02 13.45 -13.96
C LYS A 238 12.59 12.91 -13.86
N VAL A 239 12.47 11.75 -13.25
CA VAL A 239 11.19 11.12 -12.91
C VAL A 239 10.88 11.35 -11.43
N ASN A 240 9.78 12.06 -11.19
CA ASN A 240 9.28 12.28 -9.82
C ASN A 240 8.01 11.48 -9.53
N ALA A 241 7.50 10.78 -10.55
CA ALA A 241 6.31 9.96 -10.40
C ALA A 241 6.57 8.67 -9.62
N ARG A 242 5.57 8.23 -8.85
CA ARG A 242 5.53 6.89 -8.29
C ARG A 242 5.25 5.88 -9.40
N ILE A 243 5.89 4.71 -9.33
CA ILE A 243 5.65 3.62 -10.28
C ILE A 243 4.90 2.50 -9.57
N VAL A 244 3.75 2.12 -10.14
CA VAL A 244 2.96 0.95 -9.75
C VAL A 244 2.84 0.06 -10.97
N THR A 245 3.10 -1.23 -10.82
CA THR A 245 3.05 -2.20 -11.93
C THR A 245 2.06 -3.29 -11.64
N ALA A 246 1.48 -3.88 -12.68
CA ALA A 246 0.60 -5.04 -12.54
C ALA A 246 0.91 -6.13 -13.56
N THR A 247 0.61 -7.36 -13.18
CA THR A 247 0.74 -8.53 -14.06
C THR A 247 -0.25 -9.61 -13.69
N ASN A 248 -0.66 -10.40 -14.69
CA ASN A 248 -1.41 -11.64 -14.53
C ASN A 248 -0.54 -12.90 -14.73
N LYS A 249 0.78 -12.72 -14.97
CA LYS A 249 1.72 -13.83 -15.24
C LYS A 249 2.68 -14.02 -14.07
N ASP A 250 3.17 -15.24 -13.91
CA ASP A 250 4.25 -15.55 -12.97
C ASP A 250 5.59 -15.02 -13.51
N ILE A 251 5.98 -13.83 -13.07
CA ILE A 251 7.25 -13.20 -13.48
C ILE A 251 8.46 -14.07 -13.09
N LYS A 252 8.40 -14.80 -11.96
CA LYS A 252 9.49 -15.67 -11.52
C LYS A 252 9.78 -16.79 -12.53
N SER A 253 8.74 -17.36 -13.09
CA SER A 253 8.88 -18.36 -14.16
C SER A 253 9.41 -17.71 -15.43
N MET A 254 8.97 -16.52 -15.80
CA MET A 254 9.47 -15.78 -16.96
C MET A 254 10.95 -15.40 -16.84
N VAL A 255 11.42 -15.10 -15.63
CA VAL A 255 12.86 -14.86 -15.35
C VAL A 255 13.66 -16.13 -15.65
N LYS A 256 13.22 -17.30 -15.18
CA LYS A 256 13.89 -18.59 -15.46
C LYS A 256 13.93 -18.91 -16.95
N GLU A 257 12.92 -18.51 -17.71
CA GLU A 257 12.83 -18.69 -19.15
C GLU A 257 13.60 -17.62 -19.95
N GLY A 258 14.22 -16.64 -19.31
CA GLY A 258 14.92 -15.51 -19.95
C GLY A 258 14.00 -14.49 -20.64
N LYS A 259 12.69 -14.55 -20.40
CA LYS A 259 11.68 -13.64 -20.97
C LYS A 259 11.50 -12.35 -20.15
N PHE A 260 11.94 -12.38 -18.89
CA PHE A 260 11.92 -11.24 -18.00
C PHE A 260 13.28 -11.11 -17.30
N ARG A 261 13.76 -9.88 -17.14
CA ARG A 261 15.06 -9.62 -16.50
C ARG A 261 14.95 -9.80 -14.99
N ASP A 262 15.90 -10.53 -14.43
CA ASP A 262 16.00 -10.77 -12.98
C ASP A 262 16.22 -9.48 -12.18
N ASP A 263 17.10 -8.60 -12.68
CA ASP A 263 17.41 -7.32 -12.04
C ASP A 263 16.19 -6.38 -11.99
N LEU A 264 15.38 -6.35 -13.04
CA LEU A 264 14.13 -5.60 -13.07
C LEU A 264 13.10 -6.19 -12.10
N TYR A 265 12.96 -7.52 -12.07
CA TYR A 265 12.04 -8.19 -11.17
C TYR A 265 12.29 -7.78 -9.70
N TYR A 266 13.54 -7.85 -9.23
CA TYR A 266 13.87 -7.46 -7.86
C TYR A 266 13.61 -5.97 -7.57
N ARG A 267 13.70 -5.12 -8.58
CA ARG A 267 13.44 -3.68 -8.42
C ARG A 267 11.94 -3.35 -8.42
N LEU A 268 11.12 -4.14 -9.10
CA LEU A 268 9.66 -4.02 -9.09
C LEU A 268 9.04 -4.64 -7.83
N ASN A 269 9.56 -5.79 -7.40
CA ASN A 269 9.04 -6.58 -6.29
C ASN A 269 9.57 -6.12 -4.92
N ILE A 270 9.56 -4.81 -4.66
CA ILE A 270 9.88 -4.26 -3.33
C ILE A 270 8.70 -4.50 -2.39
N VAL A 271 7.49 -4.26 -2.86
CA VAL A 271 6.25 -4.63 -2.19
C VAL A 271 5.34 -5.29 -3.22
N ALA A 272 4.90 -6.53 -2.93
CA ALA A 272 3.91 -7.26 -3.72
C ALA A 272 2.53 -7.25 -3.04
N ILE A 273 1.49 -7.12 -3.84
CA ILE A 273 0.08 -7.19 -3.44
C ILE A 273 -0.61 -8.23 -4.31
#